data_59d50f03cf9946140ad3434ac35641a1
#
_entry.id   59d50f03cf9946140ad3434ac35641a1
#
_cell.length_a   1.000
_cell.length_b   1.000
_cell.length_c   1.000
_cell.angle_alpha   90.00
_cell.angle_beta   90.00
_cell.angle_gamma   90.00
#
_symmetry.space_group_name_H-M   'P 1'
#
loop_
_entity.id
_entity.type
_entity.pdbx_description
1 polymer ?
#
loop_
_entity_poly.entity_id
_entity_poly.type
_entity_poly.pdbx_seq_one_letter_code
_entity_poly.pdbx_strand_id
1 'polypeptide(L)'
;EIEGEKIYTAILRDVSERKIIENDLRDSLAEKEILLQEVHHRVKNNLQVISSLFTLQGNSTDDPERLALIRESQHRIQSMALIHEKIYQSENLAQINFQHYVRDLVTEIFQSYQTSAVNVRLSFELEAVLLEINRAIPCALILNELTSNALKYAFAEQKNGNLKFVLKVENEQQLVLTVSDDGKGIPDKIKFSSAKTLGLRLVRVLTRQLNGKVELKQNPECLKSRGTMFIFHIPLK
;
A
#
# COMPACT_ATOMS: atom_id res chain seq x y z
N GLU A 1 62.44 -7.12 41.30
CA GLU A 1 61.15 -7.45 41.94
C GLU A 1 60.65 -6.21 42.65
N ILE A 2 59.64 -5.54 42.16
CA ILE A 2 58.94 -4.47 42.85
C ILE A 2 57.69 -5.10 43.44
N GLU A 3 57.77 -5.27 44.80
CA GLU A 3 56.68 -5.79 45.61
C GLU A 3 55.43 -4.88 45.51
N GLY A 4 54.34 -5.42 45.05
CA GLY A 4 53.03 -5.21 45.69
C GLY A 4 52.24 -3.92 45.40
N GLU A 5 52.67 -3.00 44.51
CA GLU A 5 51.86 -1.80 44.16
C GLU A 5 50.96 -2.06 42.97
N LYS A 6 49.65 -2.05 43.21
CA LYS A 6 48.66 -2.06 42.14
C LYS A 6 48.56 -0.67 41.52
N ILE A 7 49.06 -0.51 40.29
CA ILE A 7 48.93 0.73 39.54
C ILE A 7 47.56 0.72 38.81
N TYR A 8 46.71 1.67 39.13
CA TYR A 8 45.45 1.91 38.43
C TYR A 8 45.65 3.06 37.46
N THR A 9 45.44 2.80 36.16
CA THR A 9 45.43 3.85 35.17
C THR A 9 43.97 4.19 34.87
N ALA A 10 43.56 5.43 35.07
CA ALA A 10 42.24 5.93 34.73
C ALA A 10 42.39 6.85 33.51
N ILE A 11 41.63 6.59 32.45
CA ILE A 11 41.51 7.48 31.29
C ILE A 11 40.21 8.27 31.44
N LEU A 12 40.33 9.58 31.66
CA LEU A 12 39.22 10.49 31.72
C LEU A 12 39.04 11.12 30.33
N ARG A 13 37.84 11.00 29.79
CA ARG A 13 37.47 11.64 28.50
C ARG A 13 36.31 12.59 28.76
N ASP A 14 36.50 13.86 28.40
CA ASP A 14 35.42 14.81 28.43
C ASP A 14 34.41 14.47 27.26
N VAL A 15 33.19 14.20 27.61
CA VAL A 15 32.10 13.83 26.68
C VAL A 15 31.00 14.90 26.68
N SER A 16 31.21 16.05 27.31
CA SER A 16 30.21 17.10 27.47
C SER A 16 29.70 17.62 26.13
N GLU A 17 30.60 17.97 25.24
CA GLU A 17 30.23 18.46 23.87
C GLU A 17 29.47 17.40 23.09
N ARG A 18 29.89 16.14 23.14
CA ARG A 18 29.20 15.04 22.49
C ARG A 18 27.79 14.85 23.05
N LYS A 19 27.58 14.96 24.34
CA LYS A 19 26.24 14.84 24.93
C LYS A 19 25.32 15.99 24.57
N ILE A 20 25.84 17.20 24.44
CA ILE A 20 25.08 18.36 24.01
C ILE A 20 24.58 18.11 22.58
N ILE A 21 25.48 17.75 21.66
CA ILE A 21 25.13 17.47 20.25
C ILE A 21 24.12 16.31 20.15
N GLU A 22 24.29 15.27 20.96
CA GLU A 22 23.37 14.11 20.97
C GLU A 22 21.97 14.49 21.47
N ASN A 23 21.88 15.36 22.50
CA ASN A 23 20.61 15.89 22.97
C ASN A 23 19.94 16.81 21.95
N ASP A 24 20.68 17.75 21.37
CA ASP A 24 20.16 18.66 20.35
C ASP A 24 19.64 17.88 19.11
N LEU A 25 20.35 16.82 18.70
CA LEU A 25 19.93 15.94 17.63
C LEU A 25 18.64 15.18 17.99
N ARG A 26 18.55 14.69 19.23
CA ARG A 26 17.38 13.99 19.71
C ARG A 26 16.15 14.90 19.76
N ASP A 27 16.32 16.12 20.26
CA ASP A 27 15.24 17.10 20.34
C ASP A 27 14.78 17.51 18.92
N SER A 28 15.72 17.73 17.98
CA SER A 28 15.40 18.01 16.58
C SER A 28 14.68 16.85 15.87
N LEU A 29 15.04 15.61 16.19
CA LEU A 29 14.32 14.44 15.66
C LEU A 29 12.89 14.36 16.20
N ALA A 30 12.71 14.56 17.51
CA ALA A 30 11.39 14.56 18.15
C ALA A 30 10.47 15.66 17.55
N GLU A 31 11.02 16.86 17.35
CA GLU A 31 10.27 17.95 16.70
C GLU A 31 9.86 17.61 15.27
N LYS A 32 10.75 17.01 14.49
CA LYS A 32 10.42 16.55 13.12
C LYS A 32 9.35 15.46 13.10
N GLU A 33 9.39 14.53 14.05
CA GLU A 33 8.37 13.49 14.17
C GLU A 33 6.99 14.09 14.47
N ILE A 34 6.90 15.06 15.38
CA ILE A 34 5.65 15.77 15.69
C ILE A 34 5.12 16.51 14.46
N LEU A 35 5.99 17.23 13.74
CA LEU A 35 5.61 17.95 12.51
C LEU A 35 5.12 16.99 11.43
N LEU A 36 5.76 15.84 11.26
CA LEU A 36 5.31 14.81 10.33
C LEU A 36 3.91 14.29 10.72
N GLN A 37 3.68 13.97 11.99
CA GLN A 37 2.36 13.55 12.46
C GLN A 37 1.28 14.60 12.17
N GLU A 38 1.56 15.88 12.42
CA GLU A 38 0.62 16.97 12.12
C GLU A 38 0.30 17.05 10.61
N VAL A 39 1.32 16.95 9.74
CA VAL A 39 1.10 16.92 8.28
C VAL A 39 0.18 15.77 7.91
N HIS A 40 0.35 14.59 8.52
CA HIS A 40 -0.49 13.43 8.22
C HIS A 40 -1.92 13.57 8.72
N HIS A 41 -2.11 14.13 9.90
CA HIS A 41 -3.44 14.50 10.37
C HIS A 41 -4.14 15.47 9.43
N ARG A 42 -3.42 16.46 8.91
CA ARG A 42 -3.95 17.41 7.91
C ARG A 42 -4.29 16.72 6.59
N VAL A 43 -3.46 15.82 6.09
CA VAL A 43 -3.77 15.05 4.87
C VAL A 43 -5.04 14.23 5.04
N LYS A 44 -5.18 13.51 6.18
CA LYS A 44 -6.41 12.77 6.49
C LYS A 44 -7.63 13.68 6.51
N ASN A 45 -7.54 14.82 7.20
CA ASN A 45 -8.63 15.79 7.29
C ASN A 45 -9.02 16.34 5.91
N ASN A 46 -8.04 16.67 5.07
CA ASN A 46 -8.28 17.13 3.69
C ASN A 46 -8.97 16.07 2.85
N LEU A 47 -8.58 14.80 2.97
CA LEU A 47 -9.24 13.69 2.27
C LEU A 47 -10.69 13.49 2.74
N GLN A 48 -10.98 13.67 4.04
CA GLN A 48 -12.32 13.64 4.58
C GLN A 48 -13.19 14.78 4.03
N VAL A 49 -12.65 16.00 3.94
CA VAL A 49 -13.35 17.16 3.35
C VAL A 49 -13.68 16.88 1.88
N ILE A 50 -12.72 16.35 1.11
CA ILE A 50 -12.94 16.00 -0.31
C ILE A 50 -14.02 14.91 -0.42
N SER A 51 -14.00 13.89 0.44
CA SER A 51 -15.03 12.84 0.48
C SER A 51 -16.43 13.43 0.75
N SER A 52 -16.52 14.38 1.69
CA SER A 52 -17.77 15.07 1.99
C SER A 52 -18.30 15.91 0.81
N LEU A 53 -17.42 16.57 0.06
CA LEU A 53 -17.80 17.29 -1.16
C LEU A 53 -18.37 16.35 -2.23
N PHE A 54 -17.79 15.16 -2.41
CA PHE A 54 -18.37 14.15 -3.30
C PHE A 54 -19.73 13.65 -2.82
N THR A 55 -19.93 13.52 -1.51
CA THR A 55 -21.28 13.20 -0.96
C THR A 55 -22.30 14.25 -1.34
N LEU A 56 -21.97 15.54 -1.18
CA LEU A 56 -22.85 16.63 -1.56
C LEU A 56 -23.15 16.64 -3.07
N GLN A 57 -22.14 16.39 -3.90
CA GLN A 57 -22.34 16.26 -5.36
C GLN A 57 -23.22 15.05 -5.72
N GLY A 58 -23.06 13.92 -5.04
CA GLY A 58 -23.90 12.75 -5.22
C GLY A 58 -25.36 13.01 -4.90
N ASN A 59 -25.62 13.79 -3.87
CA ASN A 59 -26.99 14.15 -3.46
C ASN A 59 -27.66 15.15 -4.42
N SER A 60 -26.89 15.79 -5.30
CA SER A 60 -27.39 16.80 -6.26
C SER A 60 -27.63 16.25 -7.67
N THR A 61 -27.49 14.95 -7.89
CA THR A 61 -27.69 14.32 -9.21
C THR A 61 -28.52 13.04 -9.11
N ASP A 62 -29.49 12.91 -10.00
CA ASP A 62 -30.30 11.69 -10.15
C ASP A 62 -29.79 10.78 -11.28
N ASP A 63 -28.72 11.18 -11.96
CA ASP A 63 -28.12 10.40 -13.04
C ASP A 63 -27.34 9.18 -12.47
N PRO A 64 -27.78 7.93 -12.75
CA PRO A 64 -27.17 6.73 -12.19
C PRO A 64 -25.69 6.55 -12.57
N GLU A 65 -25.30 6.97 -13.81
CA GLU A 65 -23.90 6.85 -14.24
C GLU A 65 -23.00 7.83 -13.48
N ARG A 66 -23.47 9.06 -13.29
CA ARG A 66 -22.74 10.06 -12.49
C ARG A 66 -22.65 9.65 -11.02
N LEU A 67 -23.72 9.13 -10.45
CA LEU A 67 -23.73 8.60 -9.09
C LEU A 67 -22.73 7.47 -8.91
N ALA A 68 -22.63 6.55 -9.87
CA ALA A 68 -21.66 5.47 -9.85
C ALA A 68 -20.22 5.99 -9.87
N LEU A 69 -19.91 6.99 -10.72
CA LEU A 69 -18.58 7.62 -10.78
C LEU A 69 -18.23 8.36 -9.48
N ILE A 70 -19.19 9.08 -8.89
CA ILE A 70 -19.01 9.79 -7.62
C ILE A 70 -18.71 8.79 -6.49
N ARG A 71 -19.50 7.73 -6.37
CA ARG A 71 -19.29 6.68 -5.36
C ARG A 71 -17.92 6.00 -5.53
N GLU A 72 -17.53 5.71 -6.77
CA GLU A 72 -16.21 5.14 -7.04
C GLU A 72 -15.08 6.07 -6.59
N SER A 73 -15.21 7.38 -6.85
CA SER A 73 -14.25 8.39 -6.41
C SER A 73 -14.20 8.52 -4.89
N GLN A 74 -15.36 8.48 -4.21
CA GLN A 74 -15.45 8.47 -2.76
C GLN A 74 -14.72 7.27 -2.12
N HIS A 75 -14.98 6.07 -2.63
CA HIS A 75 -14.30 4.86 -2.14
C HIS A 75 -12.79 4.96 -2.28
N ARG A 76 -12.28 5.53 -3.39
CA ARG A 76 -10.84 5.75 -3.57
C ARG A 76 -10.26 6.72 -2.55
N ILE A 77 -10.94 7.83 -2.30
CA ILE A 77 -10.50 8.83 -1.32
C ILE A 77 -10.50 8.24 0.09
N GLN A 78 -11.53 7.48 0.46
CA GLN A 78 -11.60 6.78 1.74
C GLN A 78 -10.46 5.78 1.89
N SER A 79 -10.17 5.00 0.84
CA SER A 79 -9.04 4.07 0.83
C SER A 79 -7.69 4.80 0.95
N MET A 80 -7.52 5.95 0.30
CA MET A 80 -6.31 6.78 0.46
C MET A 80 -6.16 7.28 1.90
N ALA A 81 -7.24 7.73 2.53
CA ALA A 81 -7.22 8.17 3.93
C ALA A 81 -6.82 7.02 4.86
N LEU A 82 -7.37 5.82 4.64
CA LEU A 82 -7.06 4.62 5.41
C LEU A 82 -5.60 4.19 5.24
N ILE A 83 -5.11 4.16 4.00
CA ILE A 83 -3.71 3.88 3.69
C ILE A 83 -2.80 4.84 4.44
N HIS A 84 -3.12 6.13 4.39
CA HIS A 84 -2.36 7.16 5.07
C HIS A 84 -2.36 6.95 6.59
N GLU A 85 -3.51 6.69 7.18
CA GLU A 85 -3.64 6.46 8.63
C GLU A 85 -2.82 5.25 9.09
N LYS A 86 -2.94 4.11 8.41
CA LYS A 86 -2.22 2.88 8.79
C LYS A 86 -0.70 3.00 8.66
N ILE A 87 -0.23 3.67 7.62
CA ILE A 87 1.20 3.88 7.41
C ILE A 87 1.82 4.69 8.55
N TYR A 88 1.10 5.69 9.05
CA TYR A 88 1.60 6.59 10.08
C TYR A 88 1.31 6.16 11.52
N GLN A 89 0.53 5.10 11.72
CA GLN A 89 0.38 4.41 13.01
C GLN A 89 1.53 3.42 13.29
N SER A 90 2.41 3.15 12.31
CA SER A 90 3.57 2.29 12.53
C SER A 90 4.62 2.98 13.42
N GLU A 91 5.20 2.23 14.35
CA GLU A 91 6.22 2.72 15.30
C GLU A 91 7.49 3.25 14.62
N ASN A 92 7.73 2.89 13.36
CA ASN A 92 8.88 3.33 12.59
C ASN A 92 8.42 3.99 11.27
N LEU A 93 8.41 5.31 11.26
CA LEU A 93 8.04 6.11 10.09
C LEU A 93 9.05 6.02 8.93
N ALA A 94 10.28 5.57 9.18
CA ALA A 94 11.29 5.47 8.12
C ALA A 94 11.08 4.26 7.21
N GLN A 95 10.65 3.13 7.78
CA GLN A 95 10.48 1.87 7.05
C GLN A 95 9.27 1.09 7.57
N ILE A 96 8.44 0.63 6.64
CA ILE A 96 7.21 -0.11 6.92
C ILE A 96 7.45 -1.58 6.65
N ASN A 97 7.06 -2.45 7.58
CA ASN A 97 6.95 -3.88 7.32
C ASN A 97 5.80 -4.13 6.32
N PHE A 98 6.18 -4.15 5.03
CA PHE A 98 5.20 -4.18 3.95
C PHE A 98 4.43 -5.51 3.87
N GLN A 99 5.02 -6.61 4.34
CA GLN A 99 4.33 -7.91 4.45
C GLN A 99 3.07 -7.82 5.34
N HIS A 100 3.23 -7.31 6.56
CA HIS A 100 2.12 -7.17 7.51
C HIS A 100 1.10 -6.15 6.98
N TYR A 101 1.61 -5.03 6.47
CA TYR A 101 0.78 -3.97 5.92
C TYR A 101 -0.12 -4.44 4.77
N VAL A 102 0.42 -5.21 3.79
CA VAL A 102 -0.36 -5.78 2.68
C VAL A 102 -1.50 -6.64 3.19
N ARG A 103 -1.21 -7.52 4.15
CA ARG A 103 -2.23 -8.42 4.73
C ARG A 103 -3.37 -7.65 5.37
N ASP A 104 -3.05 -6.66 6.19
CA ASP A 104 -4.04 -5.86 6.91
C ASP A 104 -4.87 -5.00 5.96
N LEU A 105 -4.21 -4.30 5.03
CA LEU A 105 -4.87 -3.47 4.04
C LEU A 105 -5.84 -4.27 3.17
N VAL A 106 -5.37 -5.39 2.59
CA VAL A 106 -6.19 -6.22 1.71
C VAL A 106 -7.38 -6.82 2.46
N THR A 107 -7.16 -7.27 3.71
CA THR A 107 -8.24 -7.83 4.53
C THR A 107 -9.32 -6.80 4.83
N GLU A 108 -8.94 -5.56 5.12
CA GLU A 108 -9.88 -4.48 5.40
C GLU A 108 -10.65 -4.05 4.14
N ILE A 109 -9.97 -3.92 3.00
CA ILE A 109 -10.65 -3.67 1.72
C ILE A 109 -11.64 -4.79 1.44
N PHE A 110 -11.23 -6.04 1.61
CA PHE A 110 -12.08 -7.20 1.40
C PHE A 110 -13.33 -7.15 2.29
N GLN A 111 -13.18 -6.84 3.58
CA GLN A 111 -14.32 -6.72 4.52
C GLN A 111 -15.30 -5.62 4.11
N SER A 112 -14.80 -4.49 3.58
CA SER A 112 -15.64 -3.38 3.13
C SER A 112 -16.48 -3.70 1.88
N TYR A 113 -16.05 -4.70 1.09
CA TYR A 113 -16.75 -5.16 -0.13
C TYR A 113 -17.53 -6.47 0.06
N GLN A 114 -17.47 -7.10 1.25
CA GLN A 114 -18.21 -8.35 1.47
C GLN A 114 -19.73 -8.13 1.30
N THR A 115 -20.25 -8.66 0.21
CA THR A 115 -21.68 -8.88 0.02
C THR A 115 -21.94 -10.37 0.14
N SER A 116 -23.06 -10.75 0.75
CA SER A 116 -23.42 -12.14 1.08
C SER A 116 -23.53 -13.12 -0.11
N ALA A 117 -23.30 -12.62 -1.33
CA ALA A 117 -23.57 -13.34 -2.57
C ALA A 117 -22.40 -14.17 -3.13
N VAL A 118 -21.14 -13.81 -2.80
CA VAL A 118 -19.95 -14.46 -3.36
C VAL A 118 -18.98 -14.84 -2.24
N ASN A 119 -18.57 -16.11 -2.21
CA ASN A 119 -17.56 -16.59 -1.26
C ASN A 119 -16.16 -16.48 -1.88
N VAL A 120 -15.48 -15.37 -1.66
CA VAL A 120 -14.11 -15.16 -2.12
C VAL A 120 -13.12 -15.50 -1.02
N ARG A 121 -12.11 -16.32 -1.36
CA ARG A 121 -10.99 -16.65 -0.47
C ARG A 121 -9.81 -15.69 -0.75
N LEU A 122 -9.20 -15.17 0.30
CA LEU A 122 -7.93 -14.48 0.22
C LEU A 122 -6.77 -15.44 0.44
N SER A 123 -5.77 -15.40 -0.43
CA SER A 123 -4.54 -16.21 -0.34
C SER A 123 -3.32 -15.31 -0.34
N PHE A 124 -2.38 -15.53 0.59
CA PHE A 124 -1.20 -14.69 0.78
C PHE A 124 0.07 -15.52 0.80
N GLU A 125 1.02 -15.18 -0.07
CA GLU A 125 2.41 -15.67 -0.09
C GLU A 125 3.33 -14.45 -0.02
N LEU A 126 3.63 -13.97 1.18
CA LEU A 126 4.28 -12.69 1.41
C LEU A 126 5.63 -12.89 2.10
N GLU A 127 6.71 -12.50 1.46
CA GLU A 127 8.04 -12.39 2.07
C GLU A 127 8.15 -11.10 2.89
N ALA A 128 8.95 -11.14 3.96
CA ALA A 128 9.22 -9.98 4.78
C ALA A 128 10.09 -8.98 4.01
N VAL A 129 9.58 -7.75 3.87
CA VAL A 129 10.30 -6.65 3.24
C VAL A 129 9.99 -5.34 3.95
N LEU A 130 11.02 -4.53 4.15
CA LEU A 130 10.88 -3.17 4.66
C LEU A 130 10.87 -2.22 3.47
N LEU A 131 9.84 -1.36 3.39
CA LEU A 131 9.73 -0.34 2.36
C LEU A 131 9.70 1.05 2.98
N GLU A 132 10.37 1.98 2.34
CA GLU A 132 10.19 3.40 2.63
C GLU A 132 8.76 3.85 2.29
N ILE A 133 8.25 4.84 3.03
CA ILE A 133 6.89 5.38 2.86
C ILE A 133 6.62 5.80 1.42
N ASN A 134 7.58 6.44 0.75
CA ASN A 134 7.47 6.90 -0.63
C ASN A 134 7.20 5.77 -1.64
N ARG A 135 7.55 4.54 -1.28
CA ARG A 135 7.29 3.33 -2.08
C ARG A 135 6.07 2.58 -1.58
N ALA A 136 5.88 2.52 -0.26
CA ALA A 136 4.77 1.80 0.35
C ALA A 136 3.41 2.40 -0.05
N ILE A 137 3.27 3.73 -0.07
CA ILE A 137 2.02 4.41 -0.44
C ILE A 137 1.59 4.07 -1.88
N PRO A 138 2.43 4.26 -2.92
CA PRO A 138 2.04 3.87 -4.28
C PRO A 138 1.72 2.37 -4.42
N CYS A 139 2.47 1.49 -3.76
CA CYS A 139 2.17 0.05 -3.76
C CYS A 139 0.82 -0.25 -3.11
N ALA A 140 0.51 0.40 -1.99
CA ALA A 140 -0.77 0.25 -1.30
C ALA A 140 -1.96 0.73 -2.16
N LEU A 141 -1.80 1.84 -2.88
CA LEU A 141 -2.81 2.33 -3.81
C LEU A 141 -3.02 1.38 -4.99
N ILE A 142 -1.95 0.78 -5.53
CA ILE A 142 -2.04 -0.27 -6.55
C ILE A 142 -2.83 -1.47 -6.01
N LEU A 143 -2.49 -1.96 -4.81
CA LEU A 143 -3.19 -3.06 -4.16
C LEU A 143 -4.68 -2.75 -3.96
N ASN A 144 -5.00 -1.55 -3.49
CA ASN A 144 -6.38 -1.12 -3.31
C ASN A 144 -7.17 -1.14 -4.63
N GLU A 145 -6.62 -0.58 -5.70
CA GLU A 145 -7.28 -0.56 -7.01
C GLU A 145 -7.48 -1.97 -7.58
N LEU A 146 -6.48 -2.84 -7.48
CA LEU A 146 -6.59 -4.20 -8.02
C LEU A 146 -7.52 -5.07 -7.17
N THR A 147 -7.46 -4.97 -5.85
CA THR A 147 -8.37 -5.69 -4.94
C THR A 147 -9.81 -5.28 -5.18
N SER A 148 -10.09 -3.97 -5.21
CA SER A 148 -11.44 -3.47 -5.43
C SER A 148 -11.97 -3.83 -6.82
N ASN A 149 -11.12 -3.79 -7.85
CA ASN A 149 -11.50 -4.22 -9.21
C ASN A 149 -11.82 -5.73 -9.26
N ALA A 150 -11.02 -6.57 -8.62
CA ALA A 150 -11.29 -8.01 -8.56
C ALA A 150 -12.64 -8.28 -7.86
N LEU A 151 -12.89 -7.66 -6.71
CA LEU A 151 -14.12 -7.84 -5.95
C LEU A 151 -15.36 -7.32 -6.68
N LYS A 152 -15.24 -6.23 -7.44
CA LYS A 152 -16.36 -5.66 -8.22
C LYS A 152 -16.65 -6.42 -9.51
N TYR A 153 -15.59 -6.88 -10.20
CA TYR A 153 -15.74 -7.30 -11.60
C TYR A 153 -15.37 -8.75 -11.86
N ALA A 154 -14.36 -9.29 -11.17
CA ALA A 154 -13.87 -10.63 -11.48
C ALA A 154 -14.86 -11.73 -11.09
N PHE A 155 -15.57 -11.55 -9.97
CA PHE A 155 -16.43 -12.57 -9.36
C PHE A 155 -17.93 -12.33 -9.51
N ALA A 156 -18.35 -11.32 -10.32
CA ALA A 156 -19.76 -10.93 -10.45
C ALA A 156 -20.72 -12.06 -10.87
N GLU A 157 -20.20 -13.10 -11.54
CA GLU A 157 -20.98 -14.23 -12.08
C GLU A 157 -20.59 -15.56 -11.44
N GLN A 158 -19.80 -15.54 -10.36
CA GLN A 158 -19.27 -16.74 -9.70
C GLN A 158 -19.77 -16.83 -8.26
N LYS A 159 -19.97 -18.05 -7.76
CA LYS A 159 -20.33 -18.32 -6.36
C LYS A 159 -19.11 -18.36 -5.45
N ASN A 160 -17.97 -18.78 -5.97
CA ASN A 160 -16.70 -18.89 -5.25
C ASN A 160 -15.58 -18.26 -6.08
N GLY A 161 -14.59 -17.70 -5.43
CA GLY A 161 -13.41 -17.12 -6.07
C GLY A 161 -12.20 -17.16 -5.16
N ASN A 162 -11.02 -17.00 -5.75
CA ASN A 162 -9.75 -16.86 -5.04
C ASN A 162 -9.03 -15.61 -5.52
N LEU A 163 -8.62 -14.79 -4.57
CA LEU A 163 -7.81 -13.60 -4.82
C LEU A 163 -6.48 -13.79 -4.09
N LYS A 164 -5.39 -13.91 -4.86
CA LYS A 164 -4.07 -14.27 -4.35
C LYS A 164 -3.10 -13.10 -4.48
N PHE A 165 -2.33 -12.88 -3.42
CA PHE A 165 -1.29 -11.87 -3.31
C PHE A 165 0.04 -12.54 -3.04
N VAL A 166 1.04 -12.23 -3.88
CA VAL A 166 2.41 -12.74 -3.72
C VAL A 166 3.35 -11.55 -3.65
N LEU A 167 4.23 -11.57 -2.65
CA LEU A 167 5.26 -10.56 -2.44
C LEU A 167 6.60 -11.30 -2.30
N LYS A 168 7.54 -11.02 -3.20
CA LYS A 168 8.87 -11.62 -3.21
C LYS A 168 9.94 -10.56 -3.42
N VAL A 169 11.12 -10.84 -2.91
CA VAL A 169 12.31 -10.01 -3.16
C VAL A 169 13.27 -10.80 -4.05
N GLU A 170 13.52 -10.29 -5.25
CA GLU A 170 14.46 -10.91 -6.19
C GLU A 170 15.81 -10.17 -6.17
N ASN A 171 16.90 -10.94 -6.04
CA ASN A 171 18.28 -10.45 -6.05
C ASN A 171 18.56 -9.29 -5.07
N GLU A 172 17.83 -9.20 -3.97
CA GLU A 172 17.92 -8.11 -2.95
C GLU A 172 17.74 -6.69 -3.52
N GLN A 173 17.32 -6.56 -4.76
CA GLN A 173 17.23 -5.27 -5.46
C GLN A 173 15.86 -5.00 -6.07
N GLN A 174 15.02 -6.01 -6.18
CA GLN A 174 13.75 -5.90 -6.86
C GLN A 174 12.62 -6.52 -6.03
N LEU A 175 11.59 -5.76 -5.80
CA LEU A 175 10.33 -6.24 -5.25
C LEU A 175 9.45 -6.73 -6.39
N VAL A 176 8.99 -7.97 -6.29
CA VAL A 176 7.97 -8.53 -7.19
C VAL A 176 6.66 -8.66 -6.41
N LEU A 177 5.68 -7.86 -6.83
CA LEU A 177 4.33 -7.89 -6.29
C LEU A 177 3.40 -8.50 -7.33
N THR A 178 2.74 -9.60 -6.99
CA THR A 178 1.74 -10.24 -7.87
C THR A 178 0.38 -10.21 -7.23
N VAL A 179 -0.62 -9.79 -8.01
CA VAL A 179 -2.05 -9.85 -7.64
C VAL A 179 -2.75 -10.67 -8.70
N SER A 180 -3.39 -11.76 -8.30
CA SER A 180 -4.09 -12.63 -9.24
C SER A 180 -5.45 -13.07 -8.72
N ASP A 181 -6.41 -13.15 -9.62
CA ASP A 181 -7.75 -13.69 -9.38
C ASP A 181 -8.05 -14.89 -10.31
N ASP A 182 -8.99 -15.73 -9.92
CA ASP A 182 -9.52 -16.82 -10.72
C ASP A 182 -10.91 -16.49 -11.32
N GLY A 183 -11.21 -15.20 -11.45
CA GLY A 183 -12.46 -14.71 -11.97
C GLY A 183 -12.59 -14.81 -13.51
N LYS A 184 -13.52 -14.05 -14.08
CA LYS A 184 -13.80 -14.06 -15.52
C LYS A 184 -12.67 -13.51 -16.41
N GLY A 185 -11.66 -12.89 -15.79
CA GLY A 185 -10.53 -12.25 -16.50
C GLY A 185 -10.91 -10.89 -17.14
N ILE A 186 -9.89 -10.22 -17.67
CA ILE A 186 -10.06 -8.96 -18.39
C ILE A 186 -10.36 -9.28 -19.86
N PRO A 187 -11.41 -8.66 -20.46
CA PRO A 187 -11.72 -8.83 -21.87
C PRO A 187 -10.54 -8.45 -22.79
N ASP A 188 -10.28 -9.22 -23.84
CA ASP A 188 -9.15 -9.02 -24.78
C ASP A 188 -9.16 -7.63 -25.46
N LYS A 189 -10.33 -6.98 -25.52
CA LYS A 189 -10.49 -5.61 -26.01
C LYS A 189 -9.84 -4.55 -25.12
N ILE A 190 -9.60 -4.87 -23.85
CA ILE A 190 -9.00 -3.95 -22.88
C ILE A 190 -7.50 -4.22 -22.83
N LYS A 191 -6.74 -3.47 -23.63
CA LYS A 191 -5.28 -3.46 -23.51
C LYS A 191 -4.89 -2.60 -22.30
N PHE A 192 -4.13 -3.15 -21.38
CA PHE A 192 -3.67 -2.43 -20.17
C PHE A 192 -2.96 -1.12 -20.52
N SER A 193 -2.14 -1.10 -21.58
CA SER A 193 -1.39 0.08 -22.05
C SER A 193 -2.30 1.26 -22.48
N SER A 194 -3.50 0.99 -22.96
CA SER A 194 -4.46 1.99 -23.47
C SER A 194 -5.78 2.01 -22.68
N ALA A 195 -5.83 1.33 -21.53
CA ALA A 195 -7.02 1.29 -20.69
C ALA A 195 -7.48 2.71 -20.31
N LYS A 196 -8.75 3.01 -20.57
CA LYS A 196 -9.35 4.33 -20.32
C LYS A 196 -9.95 4.46 -18.92
N THR A 197 -10.15 3.33 -18.22
CA THR A 197 -10.69 3.35 -16.84
C THR A 197 -9.74 4.06 -15.89
N LEU A 198 -10.27 4.86 -14.99
CA LEU A 198 -9.48 5.67 -14.06
C LEU A 198 -8.55 4.79 -13.19
N GLY A 199 -9.03 3.64 -12.70
CA GLY A 199 -8.24 2.73 -11.86
C GLY A 199 -7.00 2.18 -12.55
N LEU A 200 -7.14 1.61 -13.77
CA LEU A 200 -6.00 1.09 -14.50
C LEU A 200 -5.02 2.20 -14.96
N ARG A 201 -5.53 3.42 -15.19
CA ARG A 201 -4.67 4.59 -15.43
C ARG A 201 -3.86 4.95 -14.18
N LEU A 202 -4.50 4.95 -13.01
CA LEU A 202 -3.84 5.19 -11.72
C LEU A 202 -2.75 4.15 -11.48
N VAL A 203 -3.05 2.86 -11.65
CA VAL A 203 -2.07 1.77 -11.53
C VAL A 203 -0.84 2.03 -12.41
N ARG A 204 -1.02 2.45 -13.68
CA ARG A 204 0.11 2.77 -14.57
C ARG A 204 0.93 3.96 -14.08
N VAL A 205 0.28 5.03 -13.62
CA VAL A 205 0.97 6.23 -13.11
C VAL A 205 1.79 5.87 -11.88
N LEU A 206 1.21 5.15 -10.93
CA LEU A 206 1.90 4.73 -9.71
C LEU A 206 3.06 3.77 -10.00
N THR A 207 2.87 2.84 -10.93
CA THR A 207 3.97 1.95 -11.37
C THR A 207 5.15 2.73 -11.95
N ARG A 208 4.88 3.77 -12.74
CA ARG A 208 5.93 4.66 -13.27
C ARG A 208 6.59 5.47 -12.17
N GLN A 209 5.83 5.98 -11.21
CA GLN A 209 6.35 6.69 -10.04
C GLN A 209 7.33 5.84 -9.24
N LEU A 210 7.07 4.53 -9.18
CA LEU A 210 7.95 3.54 -8.55
C LEU A 210 9.16 3.13 -9.42
N ASN A 211 9.33 3.71 -10.62
CA ASN A 211 10.28 3.26 -11.63
C ASN A 211 10.12 1.77 -11.97
N GLY A 212 8.92 1.23 -11.77
CA GLY A 212 8.60 -0.18 -11.94
C GLY A 212 8.07 -0.50 -13.34
N LYS A 213 7.96 -1.80 -13.58
CA LYS A 213 7.28 -2.38 -14.75
C LYS A 213 6.09 -3.19 -14.30
N VAL A 214 5.06 -3.27 -15.13
CA VAL A 214 3.89 -4.11 -14.86
C VAL A 214 3.57 -4.96 -16.08
N GLU A 215 3.30 -6.23 -15.83
CA GLU A 215 2.81 -7.19 -16.81
C GLU A 215 1.39 -7.60 -16.45
N LEU A 216 0.53 -7.67 -17.44
CA LEU A 216 -0.82 -8.24 -17.33
C LEU A 216 -0.85 -9.55 -18.10
N LYS A 217 -1.19 -10.63 -17.41
CA LYS A 217 -1.32 -11.99 -17.97
C LYS A 217 -2.65 -12.61 -17.58
N GLN A 218 -3.04 -13.65 -18.30
CA GLN A 218 -4.07 -14.57 -17.81
C GLN A 218 -3.48 -15.37 -16.64
N ASN A 219 -4.31 -15.67 -15.65
CA ASN A 219 -3.86 -16.47 -14.51
C ASN A 219 -3.66 -17.94 -14.92
N PRO A 220 -2.43 -18.48 -14.94
CA PRO A 220 -2.16 -19.83 -15.40
C PRO A 220 -2.71 -20.91 -14.46
N GLU A 221 -3.02 -20.57 -13.22
CA GLU A 221 -3.61 -21.49 -12.23
C GLU A 221 -5.11 -21.76 -12.51
N CYS A 222 -5.73 -21.01 -13.44
CA CYS A 222 -7.14 -21.12 -13.76
C CYS A 222 -7.41 -22.12 -14.87
N LEU A 223 -7.93 -23.29 -14.50
CA LEU A 223 -8.29 -24.35 -15.47
C LEU A 223 -9.68 -24.12 -16.14
N LYS A 224 -10.58 -23.39 -15.49
CA LYS A 224 -12.00 -23.22 -15.91
C LYS A 224 -12.38 -21.78 -16.26
N SER A 225 -11.58 -20.81 -15.88
CA SER A 225 -11.81 -19.37 -16.11
C SER A 225 -10.55 -18.75 -16.73
N ARG A 226 -10.67 -17.52 -17.23
CA ARG A 226 -9.48 -16.82 -17.75
C ARG A 226 -8.61 -16.25 -16.64
N GLY A 227 -9.20 -15.89 -15.48
CA GLY A 227 -8.52 -15.22 -14.40
C GLY A 227 -7.67 -14.03 -14.82
N THR A 228 -7.22 -13.24 -13.87
CA THR A 228 -6.30 -12.13 -14.16
C THR A 228 -5.07 -12.23 -13.29
N MET A 229 -3.91 -11.87 -13.82
CA MET A 229 -2.66 -11.78 -13.07
C MET A 229 -1.91 -10.51 -13.45
N PHE A 230 -1.68 -9.64 -12.46
CA PHE A 230 -0.79 -8.49 -12.56
C PHE A 230 0.51 -8.80 -11.85
N ILE A 231 1.64 -8.56 -12.51
CA ILE A 231 2.98 -8.76 -11.96
C ILE A 231 3.71 -7.42 -12.04
N PHE A 232 4.11 -6.90 -10.90
CA PHE A 232 4.87 -5.66 -10.78
C PHE A 232 6.31 -5.96 -10.41
N HIS A 233 7.23 -5.40 -11.17
CA HIS A 233 8.66 -5.43 -10.88
C HIS A 233 9.08 -4.03 -10.46
N ILE A 234 9.41 -3.84 -9.19
CA ILE A 234 9.67 -2.54 -8.58
C ILE A 234 11.09 -2.55 -8.03
N PRO A 235 12.00 -1.67 -8.52
CA PRO A 235 13.33 -1.54 -7.94
C PRO A 235 13.24 -1.17 -6.46
N LEU A 236 14.09 -1.73 -5.60
CA LEU A 236 14.17 -1.39 -4.17
C LEU A 236 15.11 -0.19 -3.89
N LYS A 237 15.90 0.22 -4.89
CA LYS A 237 16.78 1.39 -4.83
C LYS A 237 16.39 2.43 -5.85
#